data_c7c7970ddd92bdf8301422f578e3c111
#
_entry.id   c7c7970ddd92bdf8301422f578e3c111
#
_cell.length_a   1.000
_cell.length_b   1.000
_cell.length_c   1.000
_cell.angle_alpha   90.00
_cell.angle_beta   90.00
_cell.angle_gamma   90.00
#
_symmetry.space_group_name_H-M   'P 1'
#
loop_
_entity.id
_entity.type
_entity.pdbx_description
1 polymer ?
#
loop_
_entity_poly.entity_id
_entity_poly.type
_entity_poly.pdbx_seq_one_letter_code
_entity_poly.pdbx_strand_id
1 'polypeptide(L)'
;MPAKPKLKQPKPPRSAKKATSGPDAKEARRQAIQPDVKSTGGLSTGPVANPKCALPESIRIVVVDDHPLFRHGLIQLLNSDDGFTVCGEASSAGEAMDVIRKVKPHLVIADLGLKGTNGIELTKMILAEFPRLPVLILSMHDESLYAVRSLRAGARGYVTKEEALGSVLEAVREVMDGHTYLSPKMASQVISKVVVNRVAPDEELTDRLSDRELEVLEMIGGGKEIKAIANALHLSPKTVETHRTHIKEKLNLQNARQVARFAQQWVAERSI
;
A
#
# COMPACT_ATOMS: atom_id res chain seq x y z
N MET A 1 -52.04 -32.84 2.87
CA MET A 1 -51.40 -32.29 4.06
C MET A 1 -50.78 -33.44 4.83
N PRO A 2 -49.45 -33.47 4.97
CA PRO A 2 -48.82 -34.16 6.08
C PRO A 2 -47.98 -33.17 6.92
N ALA A 3 -47.91 -33.51 8.21
CA ALA A 3 -47.47 -32.69 9.32
C ALA A 3 -45.97 -32.44 9.36
N LYS A 4 -45.58 -31.25 9.87
CA LYS A 4 -44.19 -30.83 10.15
C LYS A 4 -43.64 -31.54 11.39
N PRO A 5 -42.39 -31.99 11.41
CA PRO A 5 -41.75 -32.48 12.63
C PRO A 5 -41.20 -31.31 13.45
N LYS A 6 -41.39 -31.38 14.78
CA LYS A 6 -40.92 -30.47 15.81
C LYS A 6 -39.41 -30.70 16.06
N LEU A 7 -38.58 -29.65 15.92
CA LEU A 7 -37.19 -29.63 16.39
C LEU A 7 -37.14 -29.40 17.91
N LYS A 8 -36.46 -30.30 18.62
CA LYS A 8 -36.10 -30.17 20.04
C LYS A 8 -34.95 -29.20 20.24
N GLN A 9 -35.11 -28.26 21.17
CA GLN A 9 -34.05 -27.36 21.65
C GLN A 9 -33.14 -28.11 22.65
N PRO A 10 -31.80 -27.84 22.62
CA PRO A 10 -30.90 -28.36 23.64
C PRO A 10 -30.86 -27.43 24.87
N LYS A 11 -30.79 -28.07 26.06
CA LYS A 11 -30.72 -27.46 27.40
C LYS A 11 -29.34 -26.86 27.65
N PRO A 12 -29.24 -25.76 28.47
CA PRO A 12 -27.98 -25.16 28.88
C PRO A 12 -27.30 -26.01 29.99
N PRO A 13 -25.96 -25.97 30.09
CA PRO A 13 -25.24 -26.65 31.15
C PRO A 13 -25.23 -25.84 32.46
N ARG A 14 -25.23 -26.59 33.56
CA ARG A 14 -25.33 -26.18 34.97
C ARG A 14 -24.02 -25.51 35.43
N SER A 15 -24.21 -24.50 36.27
CA SER A 15 -23.26 -23.87 37.14
C SER A 15 -22.58 -24.81 38.15
N ALA A 16 -21.26 -24.69 38.35
CA ALA A 16 -20.53 -25.27 39.47
C ALA A 16 -19.81 -24.18 40.26
N LYS A 17 -20.31 -23.99 41.42
CA LYS A 17 -19.82 -23.72 42.78
C LYS A 17 -18.48 -23.04 43.02
N LYS A 18 -18.62 -21.97 43.78
CA LYS A 18 -17.64 -21.28 44.64
C LYS A 18 -16.86 -22.26 45.52
N ALA A 19 -15.58 -21.98 45.73
CA ALA A 19 -14.85 -22.30 46.94
C ALA A 19 -14.03 -21.10 47.38
N THR A 20 -14.08 -20.88 48.67
CA THR A 20 -13.76 -19.78 49.54
C THR A 20 -12.35 -19.85 50.10
N SER A 21 -11.89 -18.67 50.53
CA SER A 21 -11.00 -18.35 51.67
C SER A 21 -9.50 -18.62 51.59
N GLY A 22 -8.72 -17.65 51.59
CA GLY A 22 -7.69 -16.94 52.26
C GLY A 22 -7.04 -17.59 53.53
N PRO A 23 -6.18 -16.98 54.32
CA PRO A 23 -5.30 -15.83 54.12
C PRO A 23 -3.80 -16.06 54.56
N ASP A 24 -2.97 -14.98 54.44
CA ASP A 24 -1.80 -14.65 55.26
C ASP A 24 -0.61 -15.62 55.41
N ALA A 25 0.56 -15.07 55.02
CA ALA A 25 1.81 -15.05 55.82
C ALA A 25 2.87 -14.18 55.15
N LYS A 26 3.00 -12.94 55.57
CA LYS A 26 4.06 -12.37 56.42
C LYS A 26 5.49 -12.85 56.09
N GLU A 27 6.27 -11.96 55.52
CA GLU A 27 7.41 -11.27 56.20
C GLU A 27 8.46 -12.17 56.86
N ALA A 28 9.62 -12.30 56.26
CA ALA A 28 10.96 -12.39 56.86
C ALA A 28 12.00 -12.63 55.77
N ARG A 29 12.93 -11.88 55.54
CA ARG A 29 14.16 -11.56 56.24
C ARG A 29 15.11 -10.80 55.29
N ARG A 30 15.44 -9.59 55.70
CA ARG A 30 16.66 -8.90 55.32
C ARG A 30 17.85 -9.70 55.85
N GLN A 31 18.83 -9.97 55.02
CA GLN A 31 20.21 -10.04 55.45
C GLN A 31 21.13 -9.57 54.33
N ALA A 32 21.85 -8.51 54.65
CA ALA A 32 22.94 -7.93 53.93
C ALA A 32 24.14 -8.88 53.91
N ILE A 33 24.76 -9.02 52.73
CA ILE A 33 26.15 -9.45 52.62
C ILE A 33 26.80 -8.46 51.66
N GLN A 34 27.65 -7.59 52.21
CA GLN A 34 28.68 -6.88 51.47
C GLN A 34 29.90 -7.82 51.34
N PRO A 35 30.56 -7.82 50.23
CA PRO A 35 32.01 -8.01 50.23
C PRO A 35 32.77 -6.83 49.62
N ASP A 36 33.91 -6.65 50.17
CA ASP A 36 34.93 -5.66 50.06
C ASP A 36 35.34 -5.19 48.66
N VAL A 37 35.67 -3.93 48.67
CA VAL A 37 36.38 -3.18 47.61
C VAL A 37 37.84 -3.66 47.56
N LYS A 38 38.27 -4.10 46.36
CA LYS A 38 39.65 -3.93 45.91
C LYS A 38 39.68 -3.40 44.49
N SER A 39 40.19 -2.20 44.40
CA SER A 39 40.53 -1.44 43.25
C SER A 39 41.53 -2.14 42.33
N THR A 40 41.30 -2.21 41.04
CA THR A 40 42.33 -2.07 39.99
C THR A 40 41.70 -1.79 38.65
N GLY A 41 42.19 -0.78 37.99
CA GLY A 41 42.19 -0.64 36.52
C GLY A 41 40.99 0.05 35.90
N GLY A 42 41.06 1.35 35.70
CA GLY A 42 40.14 2.11 34.87
C GLY A 42 40.13 1.63 33.42
N LEU A 43 38.95 1.23 32.97
CA LEU A 43 38.58 1.27 31.54
C LEU A 43 37.36 2.18 31.47
N SER A 44 37.61 3.37 30.96
CA SER A 44 36.58 4.35 30.57
C SER A 44 35.70 3.71 29.49
N THR A 45 34.56 3.11 29.88
CA THR A 45 33.47 2.87 28.95
C THR A 45 32.67 4.13 28.84
N GLY A 46 33.11 5.00 27.93
CA GLY A 46 32.25 6.06 27.41
C GLY A 46 30.95 5.43 26.86
N PRO A 47 29.81 6.15 26.89
CA PRO A 47 28.58 5.65 26.35
C PRO A 47 28.80 5.27 24.90
N VAL A 48 28.53 4.01 24.56
CA VAL A 48 28.47 3.56 23.18
C VAL A 48 27.33 4.36 22.53
N ALA A 49 27.69 5.45 21.86
CA ALA A 49 26.78 6.18 21.00
C ALA A 49 26.34 5.19 19.92
N ASN A 50 25.10 4.75 20.02
CA ASN A 50 24.40 4.12 18.93
C ASN A 50 24.58 5.08 17.73
N PRO A 51 25.15 4.68 16.59
CA PRO A 51 25.18 5.54 15.45
C PRO A 51 23.73 5.72 15.00
N LYS A 52 23.04 6.74 15.54
CA LYS A 52 21.88 7.31 14.87
C LYS A 52 22.36 7.59 13.47
N CYS A 53 21.86 6.84 12.49
CA CYS A 53 22.00 7.17 11.09
C CYS A 53 21.54 8.63 10.99
N ALA A 54 22.48 9.56 10.88
CA ALA A 54 22.16 10.97 10.68
C ALA A 54 21.39 11.00 9.36
N LEU A 55 20.11 11.33 9.41
CA LEU A 55 19.33 11.62 8.21
C LEU A 55 20.13 12.70 7.44
N PRO A 56 20.26 12.59 6.13
CA PRO A 56 20.91 13.62 5.32
C PRO A 56 20.24 14.97 5.62
N GLU A 57 20.99 16.09 5.52
CA GLU A 57 20.49 17.45 5.78
C GLU A 57 19.15 17.74 5.09
N SER A 58 18.81 17.00 4.02
CA SER A 58 17.53 17.05 3.31
C SER A 58 17.26 15.71 2.63
N ILE A 59 16.03 15.22 2.71
CA ILE A 59 15.56 14.02 2.00
C ILE A 59 15.39 14.37 0.53
N ARG A 60 16.15 13.70 -0.33
CA ARG A 60 16.13 13.91 -1.78
C ARG A 60 15.06 13.03 -2.43
N ILE A 61 14.12 13.68 -3.13
CA ILE A 61 12.92 13.04 -3.68
C ILE A 61 12.93 13.18 -5.21
N VAL A 62 12.53 12.12 -5.91
CA VAL A 62 12.15 12.19 -7.33
C VAL A 62 10.62 12.05 -7.41
N VAL A 63 9.98 12.94 -8.18
CA VAL A 63 8.55 12.95 -8.43
C VAL A 63 8.30 12.48 -9.87
N VAL A 64 7.44 11.47 -10.02
CA VAL A 64 7.07 10.88 -11.31
C VAL A 64 5.55 10.97 -11.48
N ASP A 65 5.10 11.85 -12.36
CA ASP A 65 3.67 12.06 -12.63
C ASP A 65 3.51 12.63 -14.05
N ASP A 66 2.58 12.12 -14.83
CA ASP A 66 2.36 12.57 -16.20
C ASP A 66 1.40 13.79 -16.31
N HIS A 67 0.83 14.24 -15.17
CA HIS A 67 0.00 15.43 -15.07
C HIS A 67 0.84 16.66 -14.65
N PRO A 68 1.23 17.55 -15.56
CA PRO A 68 2.18 18.62 -15.27
C PRO A 68 1.76 19.56 -14.12
N LEU A 69 0.45 19.87 -14.06
CA LEU A 69 -0.07 20.79 -13.04
C LEU A 69 0.00 20.17 -11.64
N PHE A 70 -0.39 18.92 -11.51
CA PHE A 70 -0.32 18.19 -10.24
C PHE A 70 1.14 18.00 -9.82
N ARG A 71 1.99 17.55 -10.73
CA ARG A 71 3.44 17.39 -10.47
C ARG A 71 4.06 18.67 -9.97
N HIS A 72 3.80 19.81 -10.64
CA HIS A 72 4.33 21.09 -10.20
C HIS A 72 3.84 21.48 -8.81
N GLY A 73 2.55 21.35 -8.52
CA GLY A 73 1.99 21.62 -7.19
C GLY A 73 2.60 20.75 -6.10
N LEU A 74 2.78 19.45 -6.38
CA LEU A 74 3.41 18.51 -5.45
C LEU A 74 4.88 18.88 -5.19
N ILE A 75 5.63 19.27 -6.21
CA ILE A 75 7.03 19.72 -6.07
C ILE A 75 7.11 20.97 -5.18
N GLN A 76 6.23 21.94 -5.39
CA GLN A 76 6.17 23.14 -4.55
C GLN A 76 5.87 22.80 -3.10
N LEU A 77 4.89 21.91 -2.87
CA LEU A 77 4.54 21.46 -1.53
C LEU A 77 5.71 20.74 -0.84
N LEU A 78 6.39 19.82 -1.51
CA LEU A 78 7.54 19.11 -0.95
C LEU A 78 8.69 20.04 -0.63
N ASN A 79 9.02 20.97 -1.54
CA ASN A 79 10.10 21.95 -1.35
C ASN A 79 9.73 23.07 -0.35
N SER A 80 8.48 23.18 0.10
CA SER A 80 8.11 24.11 1.18
C SER A 80 8.51 23.63 2.57
N ASP A 81 8.92 22.38 2.71
CA ASP A 81 9.44 21.78 3.94
C ASP A 81 10.96 21.69 3.87
N ASP A 82 11.66 22.33 4.82
CA ASP A 82 13.12 22.40 4.84
C ASP A 82 13.81 21.00 4.91
N GLY A 83 13.07 19.99 5.34
CA GLY A 83 13.56 18.60 5.39
C GLY A 83 13.54 17.87 4.05
N PHE A 84 12.94 18.43 3.00
CA PHE A 84 12.78 17.78 1.70
C PHE A 84 13.35 18.60 0.56
N THR A 85 13.85 17.91 -0.45
CA THR A 85 14.34 18.53 -1.70
C THR A 85 13.95 17.64 -2.88
N VAL A 86 13.15 18.17 -3.79
CA VAL A 86 12.90 17.48 -5.06
C VAL A 86 14.10 17.65 -5.96
N CYS A 87 14.88 16.59 -6.13
CA CYS A 87 16.13 16.57 -6.90
C CYS A 87 15.96 16.11 -8.35
N GLY A 88 14.75 15.74 -8.74
CA GLY A 88 14.40 15.37 -10.11
C GLY A 88 12.91 15.14 -10.29
N GLU A 89 12.46 15.26 -11.53
CA GLU A 89 11.11 14.98 -11.95
C GLU A 89 11.10 14.18 -13.25
N ALA A 90 10.02 13.43 -13.49
CA ALA A 90 9.81 12.68 -14.71
C ALA A 90 8.31 12.59 -15.04
N SER A 91 8.00 12.40 -16.33
CA SER A 91 6.64 12.27 -16.86
C SER A 91 6.31 10.85 -17.34
N SER A 92 7.28 9.95 -17.32
CA SER A 92 7.15 8.57 -17.77
C SER A 92 8.10 7.64 -17.01
N ALA A 93 7.83 6.34 -17.05
CA ALA A 93 8.65 5.34 -16.39
C ALA A 93 10.10 5.31 -16.94
N GLY A 94 10.28 5.45 -18.26
CA GLY A 94 11.61 5.47 -18.87
C GLY A 94 12.43 6.67 -18.39
N GLU A 95 11.86 7.87 -18.43
CA GLU A 95 12.48 9.09 -17.94
C GLU A 95 12.80 9.00 -16.43
N ALA A 96 11.88 8.41 -15.65
CA ALA A 96 12.06 8.20 -14.22
C ALA A 96 13.31 7.36 -13.92
N MET A 97 13.50 6.23 -14.63
CA MET A 97 14.67 5.37 -14.42
C MET A 97 15.97 6.11 -14.74
N ASP A 98 16.01 6.92 -15.80
CA ASP A 98 17.20 7.69 -16.17
C ASP A 98 17.50 8.78 -15.13
N VAL A 99 16.48 9.49 -14.65
CA VAL A 99 16.60 10.48 -13.59
C VAL A 99 17.10 9.84 -12.29
N ILE A 100 16.49 8.73 -11.85
CA ILE A 100 16.87 8.02 -10.62
C ILE A 100 18.33 7.59 -10.65
N ARG A 101 18.80 7.01 -11.77
CA ARG A 101 20.22 6.63 -11.95
C ARG A 101 21.16 7.82 -11.78
N LYS A 102 20.78 8.97 -12.34
CA LYS A 102 21.59 10.19 -12.33
C LYS A 102 21.63 10.85 -10.97
N VAL A 103 20.45 11.02 -10.33
CA VAL A 103 20.36 11.85 -9.11
C VAL A 103 20.45 11.04 -7.82
N LYS A 104 20.26 9.71 -7.86
CA LYS A 104 20.29 8.80 -6.69
C LYS A 104 19.46 9.34 -5.52
N PRO A 105 18.13 9.38 -5.63
CA PRO A 105 17.24 9.92 -4.60
C PRO A 105 17.19 9.01 -3.37
N HIS A 106 16.65 9.53 -2.28
CA HIS A 106 16.33 8.74 -1.08
C HIS A 106 14.93 8.16 -1.14
N LEU A 107 14.03 8.74 -1.93
CA LEU A 107 12.64 8.28 -2.11
C LEU A 107 12.16 8.64 -3.52
N VAL A 108 11.29 7.79 -4.06
CA VAL A 108 10.54 8.09 -5.29
C VAL A 108 9.06 8.19 -4.96
N ILE A 109 8.41 9.25 -5.42
CA ILE A 109 6.95 9.38 -5.42
C ILE A 109 6.49 9.17 -6.86
N ALA A 110 5.64 8.16 -7.09
CA ALA A 110 5.20 7.78 -8.43
C ALA A 110 3.68 7.76 -8.54
N ASP A 111 3.17 8.41 -9.58
CA ASP A 111 1.76 8.26 -9.96
C ASP A 111 1.47 6.83 -10.41
N LEU A 112 0.31 6.31 -10.01
CA LEU A 112 -0.19 5.02 -10.50
C LEU A 112 -0.48 5.08 -11.99
N GLY A 113 -1.10 6.15 -12.47
CA GLY A 113 -1.63 6.32 -13.83
C GLY A 113 -0.64 6.87 -14.85
N LEU A 114 0.60 6.39 -14.90
CA LEU A 114 1.61 6.89 -15.84
C LEU A 114 1.34 6.52 -17.31
N LYS A 115 1.81 7.34 -18.23
CA LYS A 115 1.75 7.09 -19.67
C LYS A 115 2.50 5.82 -20.06
N GLY A 116 1.79 4.90 -20.71
CA GLY A 116 2.39 3.68 -21.27
C GLY A 116 2.66 2.57 -20.26
N THR A 117 3.24 2.91 -19.11
CA THR A 117 3.58 1.97 -18.02
C THR A 117 2.92 2.49 -16.74
N ASN A 118 2.30 1.62 -15.95
CA ASN A 118 1.69 2.09 -14.71
C ASN A 118 2.71 2.15 -13.54
N GLY A 119 2.37 2.87 -12.46
CA GLY A 119 3.26 3.10 -11.32
C GLY A 119 3.66 1.83 -10.57
N ILE A 120 2.84 0.78 -10.60
CA ILE A 120 3.17 -0.53 -9.99
C ILE A 120 4.29 -1.20 -10.78
N GLU A 121 4.21 -1.19 -12.10
CA GLU A 121 5.28 -1.73 -12.96
C GLU A 121 6.58 -0.90 -12.80
N LEU A 122 6.46 0.43 -12.73
CA LEU A 122 7.61 1.29 -12.43
C LEU A 122 8.23 0.92 -11.07
N THR A 123 7.41 0.66 -10.05
CA THR A 123 7.90 0.21 -8.72
C THR A 123 8.71 -1.07 -8.84
N LYS A 124 8.22 -2.07 -9.59
CA LYS A 124 8.96 -3.33 -9.83
C LYS A 124 10.29 -3.06 -10.55
N MET A 125 10.29 -2.17 -11.56
CA MET A 125 11.51 -1.79 -12.28
C MET A 125 12.53 -1.11 -11.36
N ILE A 126 12.08 -0.16 -10.53
CA ILE A 126 12.94 0.53 -9.55
C ILE A 126 13.54 -0.48 -8.58
N LEU A 127 12.74 -1.36 -7.98
CA LEU A 127 13.21 -2.30 -6.96
C LEU A 127 14.09 -3.41 -7.54
N ALA A 128 13.96 -3.74 -8.81
CA ALA A 128 14.87 -4.67 -9.49
C ALA A 128 16.28 -4.10 -9.62
N GLU A 129 16.42 -2.79 -9.83
CA GLU A 129 17.73 -2.12 -9.96
C GLU A 129 18.21 -1.49 -8.63
N PHE A 130 17.28 -0.98 -7.83
CA PHE A 130 17.54 -0.30 -6.56
C PHE A 130 16.71 -0.92 -5.42
N PRO A 131 17.06 -2.12 -4.91
CA PRO A 131 16.21 -2.88 -3.97
C PRO A 131 15.89 -2.19 -2.64
N ARG A 132 16.64 -1.14 -2.28
CA ARG A 132 16.46 -0.40 -1.02
C ARG A 132 15.82 0.96 -1.20
N LEU A 133 15.53 1.37 -2.44
CA LEU A 133 14.95 2.68 -2.72
C LEU A 133 13.43 2.63 -2.45
N PRO A 134 12.92 3.32 -1.42
CA PRO A 134 11.50 3.31 -1.13
C PRO A 134 10.71 4.04 -2.23
N VAL A 135 9.52 3.50 -2.52
CA VAL A 135 8.57 4.06 -3.48
C VAL A 135 7.26 4.32 -2.76
N LEU A 136 6.75 5.55 -2.88
CA LEU A 136 5.43 5.98 -2.44
C LEU A 136 4.55 6.14 -3.68
N ILE A 137 3.42 5.43 -3.74
CA ILE A 137 2.48 5.54 -4.85
C ILE A 137 1.45 6.63 -4.56
N LEU A 138 1.20 7.48 -5.55
CA LEU A 138 0.06 8.40 -5.60
C LEU A 138 -0.95 7.89 -6.62
N SER A 139 -2.25 8.05 -6.34
CA SER A 139 -3.30 7.58 -7.23
C SER A 139 -4.54 8.45 -7.18
N MET A 140 -5.24 8.59 -8.32
CA MET A 140 -6.59 9.15 -8.35
C MET A 140 -7.64 8.15 -7.84
N HIS A 141 -7.27 6.88 -7.64
CA HIS A 141 -8.17 5.81 -7.22
C HIS A 141 -8.12 5.60 -5.71
N ASP A 142 -9.26 5.71 -5.04
CA ASP A 142 -9.45 5.39 -3.61
C ASP A 142 -9.75 3.89 -3.42
N GLU A 143 -9.01 3.04 -4.11
CA GLU A 143 -9.28 1.62 -4.07
C GLU A 143 -8.23 0.81 -3.32
N SER A 144 -8.68 0.13 -2.28
CA SER A 144 -7.87 -0.79 -1.48
C SER A 144 -7.19 -1.89 -2.32
N LEU A 145 -7.73 -2.22 -3.50
CA LEU A 145 -7.13 -3.19 -4.42
C LEU A 145 -5.80 -2.68 -4.97
N TYR A 146 -5.74 -1.43 -5.44
CA TYR A 146 -4.51 -0.83 -5.94
C TYR A 146 -3.49 -0.63 -4.82
N ALA A 147 -3.94 -0.28 -3.62
CA ALA A 147 -3.07 -0.21 -2.46
C ALA A 147 -2.43 -1.58 -2.15
N VAL A 148 -3.23 -2.67 -2.07
CA VAL A 148 -2.71 -4.03 -1.86
C VAL A 148 -1.73 -4.44 -2.95
N ARG A 149 -2.05 -4.20 -4.22
CA ARG A 149 -1.16 -4.52 -5.34
C ARG A 149 0.13 -3.72 -5.31
N SER A 150 0.07 -2.42 -4.99
CA SER A 150 1.23 -1.55 -4.83
C SER A 150 2.16 -2.05 -3.73
N LEU A 151 1.61 -2.41 -2.56
CA LEU A 151 2.39 -2.98 -1.46
C LEU A 151 2.99 -4.35 -1.81
N ARG A 152 2.25 -5.23 -2.49
CA ARG A 152 2.77 -6.52 -3.00
C ARG A 152 3.89 -6.33 -4.02
N ALA A 153 3.85 -5.26 -4.80
CA ALA A 153 4.93 -4.91 -5.73
C ALA A 153 6.16 -4.32 -5.02
N GLY A 154 6.06 -4.03 -3.71
CA GLY A 154 7.14 -3.53 -2.87
C GLY A 154 7.10 -2.03 -2.59
N ALA A 155 6.04 -1.32 -2.98
CA ALA A 155 5.85 0.07 -2.55
C ALA A 155 5.80 0.16 -1.02
N ARG A 156 6.28 1.26 -0.48
CA ARG A 156 6.30 1.55 0.96
C ARG A 156 5.16 2.43 1.42
N GLY A 157 4.30 2.86 0.51
CA GLY A 157 3.07 3.56 0.86
C GLY A 157 2.20 3.81 -0.34
N TYR A 158 0.95 4.14 -0.04
CA TYR A 158 -0.08 4.48 -1.01
C TYR A 158 -0.91 5.64 -0.47
N VAL A 159 -1.06 6.69 -1.28
CA VAL A 159 -1.81 7.91 -0.95
C VAL A 159 -2.68 8.27 -2.12
N THR A 160 -3.93 8.66 -1.87
CA THR A 160 -4.77 9.21 -2.94
C THR A 160 -4.33 10.63 -3.27
N LYS A 161 -4.45 11.04 -4.53
CA LYS A 161 -4.10 12.42 -4.95
C LYS A 161 -4.98 13.47 -4.28
N GLU A 162 -6.20 13.11 -3.86
CA GLU A 162 -7.08 13.98 -3.10
C GLU A 162 -6.55 14.25 -1.68
N GLU A 163 -5.99 13.23 -1.03
CA GLU A 163 -5.40 13.33 0.30
C GLU A 163 -3.96 13.87 0.27
N ALA A 164 -3.26 13.79 -0.88
CA ALA A 164 -1.83 14.07 -0.98
C ALA A 164 -1.44 15.47 -0.48
N LEU A 165 -2.24 16.49 -0.76
CA LEU A 165 -1.97 17.87 -0.32
C LEU A 165 -1.93 18.02 1.22
N GLY A 166 -2.66 17.16 1.95
CA GLY A 166 -2.70 17.17 3.42
C GLY A 166 -1.77 16.16 4.09
N SER A 167 -1.38 15.08 3.40
CA SER A 167 -0.75 13.93 4.03
C SER A 167 0.58 13.50 3.41
N VAL A 168 0.96 14.02 2.24
CA VAL A 168 2.17 13.55 1.55
C VAL A 168 3.46 13.80 2.35
N LEU A 169 3.55 14.93 3.08
CA LEU A 169 4.72 15.25 3.91
C LEU A 169 4.88 14.24 5.06
N GLU A 170 3.76 13.87 5.68
CA GLU A 170 3.71 12.83 6.72
C GLU A 170 4.07 11.46 6.13
N ALA A 171 3.47 11.10 4.98
CA ALA A 171 3.74 9.85 4.29
C ALA A 171 5.23 9.69 3.93
N VAL A 172 5.88 10.77 3.48
CA VAL A 172 7.32 10.75 3.20
C VAL A 172 8.13 10.49 4.47
N ARG A 173 7.80 11.14 5.60
CA ARG A 173 8.50 10.92 6.88
C ARG A 173 8.37 9.48 7.36
N GLU A 174 7.15 8.96 7.41
CA GLU A 174 6.87 7.57 7.82
C GLU A 174 7.62 6.56 6.95
N VAL A 175 7.60 6.75 5.64
CA VAL A 175 8.32 5.87 4.70
C VAL A 175 9.82 5.94 4.89
N MET A 176 10.38 7.12 5.16
CA MET A 176 11.81 7.30 5.41
C MET A 176 12.25 6.74 6.76
N ASP A 177 11.35 6.70 7.75
CA ASP A 177 11.56 6.02 9.04
C ASP A 177 11.44 4.49 8.93
N GLY A 178 11.14 3.97 7.73
CA GLY A 178 11.06 2.54 7.44
C GLY A 178 9.67 1.95 7.63
N HIS A 179 8.67 2.75 7.94
CA HIS A 179 7.29 2.33 8.09
C HIS A 179 6.60 2.21 6.71
N THR A 180 5.43 1.57 6.70
CA THR A 180 4.55 1.55 5.53
C THR A 180 3.42 2.55 5.77
N TYR A 181 3.24 3.50 4.85
CA TYR A 181 2.20 4.50 4.96
C TYR A 181 0.94 4.11 4.18
N LEU A 182 -0.18 4.13 4.86
CA LEU A 182 -1.54 4.09 4.30
C LEU A 182 -2.41 5.07 5.08
N SER A 183 -3.37 5.73 4.42
CA SER A 183 -4.35 6.51 5.17
C SER A 183 -5.12 5.59 6.14
N PRO A 184 -5.64 6.10 7.28
CA PRO A 184 -6.37 5.29 8.26
C PRO A 184 -7.55 4.54 7.64
N LYS A 185 -8.27 5.16 6.70
CA LYS A 185 -9.35 4.56 5.93
C LYS A 185 -8.83 3.37 5.11
N MET A 186 -7.76 3.59 4.36
CA MET A 186 -7.15 2.58 3.51
C MET A 186 -6.56 1.42 4.32
N ALA A 187 -5.89 1.72 5.43
CA ALA A 187 -5.36 0.70 6.33
C ALA A 187 -6.46 -0.22 6.86
N SER A 188 -7.59 0.34 7.29
CA SER A 188 -8.74 -0.44 7.75
C SER A 188 -9.30 -1.34 6.64
N GLN A 189 -9.39 -0.87 5.41
CA GLN A 189 -9.87 -1.64 4.27
C GLN A 189 -8.88 -2.77 3.90
N VAL A 190 -7.59 -2.50 3.90
CA VAL A 190 -6.55 -3.50 3.62
C VAL A 190 -6.54 -4.59 4.69
N ILE A 191 -6.61 -4.21 5.97
CA ILE A 191 -6.68 -5.15 7.09
C ILE A 191 -7.93 -6.02 6.98
N SER A 192 -9.09 -5.43 6.69
CA SER A 192 -10.34 -6.17 6.52
C SER A 192 -10.23 -7.22 5.41
N LYS A 193 -9.59 -6.91 4.30
CA LYS A 193 -9.37 -7.85 3.18
C LYS A 193 -8.40 -8.97 3.55
N VAL A 194 -7.35 -8.67 4.29
CA VAL A 194 -6.33 -9.64 4.67
C VAL A 194 -6.80 -10.56 5.82
N VAL A 195 -7.46 -9.97 6.84
CA VAL A 195 -7.84 -10.70 8.07
C VAL A 195 -9.12 -11.51 7.89
N VAL A 196 -10.10 -10.96 7.18
CA VAL A 196 -11.43 -11.61 7.06
C VAL A 196 -11.41 -12.78 6.07
N ASN A 197 -10.33 -12.94 5.27
CA ASN A 197 -10.13 -14.01 4.29
C ASN A 197 -11.38 -14.28 3.42
N ARG A 198 -12.24 -13.28 3.28
CA ARG A 198 -13.38 -13.27 2.38
C ARG A 198 -12.92 -12.57 1.09
N VAL A 199 -12.03 -13.25 0.37
CA VAL A 199 -11.83 -12.92 -1.04
C VAL A 199 -13.16 -13.21 -1.70
N ALA A 200 -13.86 -12.17 -2.15
CA ALA A 200 -15.03 -12.40 -2.99
C ALA A 200 -14.56 -13.22 -4.20
N PRO A 201 -15.35 -14.17 -4.69
CA PRO A 201 -14.99 -15.02 -5.85
C PRO A 201 -14.48 -14.20 -7.04
N ASP A 202 -14.98 -12.98 -7.21
CA ASP A 202 -14.59 -12.06 -8.28
C ASP A 202 -13.23 -11.36 -8.02
N GLU A 203 -12.78 -11.24 -6.77
CA GLU A 203 -11.44 -10.74 -6.42
C GLU A 203 -10.35 -11.75 -6.80
N GLU A 204 -10.59 -13.06 -6.62
CA GLU A 204 -9.67 -14.10 -7.09
C GLU A 204 -9.55 -14.09 -8.63
N LEU A 205 -10.63 -13.80 -9.34
CA LEU A 205 -10.64 -13.70 -10.79
C LEU A 205 -9.83 -12.47 -11.27
N THR A 206 -10.02 -11.31 -10.62
CA THR A 206 -9.29 -10.09 -10.99
C THR A 206 -7.83 -10.11 -10.57
N ASP A 207 -7.43 -10.92 -9.59
CA ASP A 207 -6.01 -11.13 -9.24
C ASP A 207 -5.18 -11.72 -10.40
N ARG A 208 -5.83 -12.39 -11.36
CA ARG A 208 -5.19 -12.90 -12.59
C ARG A 208 -4.89 -11.81 -13.62
N LEU A 209 -5.53 -10.67 -13.50
CA LEU A 209 -5.32 -9.54 -14.41
C LEU A 209 -4.02 -8.80 -14.05
N SER A 210 -3.28 -8.37 -15.07
CA SER A 210 -2.22 -7.40 -14.85
C SER A 210 -2.81 -6.07 -14.41
N ASP A 211 -1.98 -5.22 -13.81
CA ASP A 211 -2.42 -3.92 -13.31
C ASP A 211 -3.04 -3.07 -14.44
N ARG A 212 -2.48 -3.15 -15.67
CA ARG A 212 -3.00 -2.44 -16.84
C ARG A 212 -4.33 -3.03 -17.36
N GLU A 213 -4.49 -4.33 -17.32
CA GLU A 213 -5.76 -4.99 -17.67
C GLU A 213 -6.86 -4.63 -16.67
N LEU A 214 -6.51 -4.47 -15.40
CA LEU A 214 -7.43 -4.04 -14.35
C LEU A 214 -7.91 -2.60 -14.59
N GLU A 215 -7.02 -1.67 -14.90
CA GLU A 215 -7.38 -0.29 -15.26
C GLU A 215 -8.32 -0.25 -16.49
N VAL A 216 -8.04 -1.06 -17.51
CA VAL A 216 -8.91 -1.18 -18.68
C VAL A 216 -10.28 -1.76 -18.29
N LEU A 217 -10.32 -2.79 -17.44
CA LEU A 217 -11.56 -3.39 -16.95
C LEU A 217 -12.42 -2.37 -16.20
N GLU A 218 -11.80 -1.60 -15.31
CA GLU A 218 -12.46 -0.54 -14.51
C GLU A 218 -13.09 0.51 -15.43
N MET A 219 -12.34 0.99 -16.41
CA MET A 219 -12.87 1.97 -17.37
C MET A 219 -13.99 1.42 -18.25
N ILE A 220 -13.94 0.14 -18.63
CA ILE A 220 -15.05 -0.55 -19.33
C ILE A 220 -16.28 -0.61 -18.41
N GLY A 221 -16.09 -0.92 -17.13
CA GLY A 221 -17.16 -0.95 -16.12
C GLY A 221 -17.80 0.42 -15.93
N GLY A 222 -17.00 1.49 -15.95
CA GLY A 222 -17.48 2.87 -15.97
C GLY A 222 -18.13 3.33 -17.29
N GLY A 223 -18.33 2.41 -18.24
CA GLY A 223 -19.03 2.70 -19.51
C GLY A 223 -18.20 3.47 -20.55
N LYS A 224 -16.89 3.58 -20.38
CA LYS A 224 -16.04 4.29 -21.35
C LYS A 224 -15.85 3.47 -22.62
N GLU A 225 -15.91 4.14 -23.77
CA GLU A 225 -15.59 3.54 -25.06
C GLU A 225 -14.09 3.30 -25.25
N ILE A 226 -13.72 2.34 -26.10
CA ILE A 226 -12.32 1.97 -26.38
C ILE A 226 -11.45 3.19 -26.74
N LYS A 227 -11.97 4.13 -27.54
CA LYS A 227 -11.23 5.35 -27.89
C LYS A 227 -10.99 6.26 -26.69
N ALA A 228 -12.00 6.40 -25.82
CA ALA A 228 -11.88 7.20 -24.59
C ALA A 228 -10.88 6.56 -23.61
N ILE A 229 -10.91 5.22 -23.48
CA ILE A 229 -9.94 4.46 -22.67
C ILE A 229 -8.52 4.66 -23.24
N ALA A 230 -8.36 4.51 -24.55
CA ALA A 230 -7.08 4.69 -25.22
C ALA A 230 -6.48 6.08 -24.97
N ASN A 231 -7.30 7.12 -25.08
CA ASN A 231 -6.88 8.49 -24.79
C ASN A 231 -6.51 8.70 -23.33
N ALA A 232 -7.35 8.22 -22.40
CA ALA A 232 -7.12 8.36 -20.96
C ALA A 232 -5.86 7.63 -20.49
N LEU A 233 -5.58 6.45 -21.05
CA LEU A 233 -4.42 5.64 -20.72
C LEU A 233 -3.20 5.91 -21.62
N HIS A 234 -3.29 6.85 -22.56
CA HIS A 234 -2.26 7.17 -23.55
C HIS A 234 -1.79 5.95 -24.36
N LEU A 235 -2.76 5.09 -24.73
CA LEU A 235 -2.54 3.89 -25.53
C LEU A 235 -3.15 4.04 -26.93
N SER A 236 -2.79 3.13 -27.84
CA SER A 236 -3.54 2.99 -29.08
C SER A 236 -4.87 2.26 -28.83
N PRO A 237 -5.94 2.55 -29.58
CA PRO A 237 -7.18 1.76 -29.50
C PRO A 237 -6.92 0.26 -29.70
N LYS A 238 -5.98 -0.10 -30.57
CA LYS A 238 -5.57 -1.50 -30.81
C LYS A 238 -4.97 -2.14 -29.55
N THR A 239 -4.17 -1.40 -28.78
CA THR A 239 -3.60 -1.88 -27.52
C THR A 239 -4.68 -2.13 -26.47
N VAL A 240 -5.68 -1.24 -26.37
CA VAL A 240 -6.83 -1.42 -25.48
C VAL A 240 -7.65 -2.65 -25.87
N GLU A 241 -7.85 -2.87 -27.17
CA GLU A 241 -8.51 -4.10 -27.68
C GLU A 241 -7.72 -5.36 -27.33
N THR A 242 -6.40 -5.30 -27.38
CA THR A 242 -5.53 -6.42 -26.95
C THR A 242 -5.72 -6.70 -25.45
N HIS A 243 -5.70 -5.67 -24.60
CA HIS A 243 -5.98 -5.83 -23.17
C HIS A 243 -7.38 -6.42 -22.95
N ARG A 244 -8.42 -5.94 -23.66
CA ARG A 244 -9.76 -6.51 -23.56
C ARG A 244 -9.81 -8.00 -23.95
N THR A 245 -9.03 -8.39 -24.94
CA THR A 245 -8.90 -9.81 -25.34
C THR A 245 -8.25 -10.64 -24.24
N HIS A 246 -7.16 -10.16 -23.65
CA HIS A 246 -6.49 -10.85 -22.53
C HIS A 246 -7.39 -10.92 -21.29
N ILE A 247 -8.13 -9.84 -20.96
CA ILE A 247 -9.15 -9.85 -19.89
C ILE A 247 -10.17 -10.95 -20.14
N LYS A 248 -10.72 -11.01 -21.37
CA LYS A 248 -11.69 -12.03 -21.78
C LYS A 248 -11.14 -13.44 -21.53
N GLU A 249 -9.90 -13.70 -21.94
CA GLU A 249 -9.26 -15.02 -21.80
C GLU A 249 -8.98 -15.35 -20.33
N LYS A 250 -8.40 -14.43 -19.56
CA LYS A 250 -8.06 -14.63 -18.16
C LYS A 250 -9.28 -14.83 -17.26
N LEU A 251 -10.38 -14.14 -17.55
CA LEU A 251 -11.66 -14.28 -16.84
C LEU A 251 -12.55 -15.38 -17.41
N ASN A 252 -12.08 -16.12 -18.44
CA ASN A 252 -12.83 -17.17 -19.11
C ASN A 252 -14.19 -16.71 -19.66
N LEU A 253 -14.26 -15.49 -20.22
CA LEU A 253 -15.44 -14.91 -20.82
C LEU A 253 -15.48 -15.17 -22.32
N GLN A 254 -16.67 -15.28 -22.91
CA GLN A 254 -16.80 -15.71 -24.30
C GLN A 254 -16.74 -14.55 -25.31
N ASN A 255 -17.23 -13.37 -24.93
CA ASN A 255 -17.33 -12.23 -25.83
C ASN A 255 -17.23 -10.88 -25.12
N ALA A 256 -17.08 -9.81 -25.90
CA ALA A 256 -16.92 -8.44 -25.40
C ALA A 256 -18.12 -7.96 -24.55
N ARG A 257 -19.34 -8.45 -24.83
CA ARG A 257 -20.54 -8.09 -24.04
C ARG A 257 -20.45 -8.67 -22.63
N GLN A 258 -19.94 -9.90 -22.49
CA GLN A 258 -19.71 -10.49 -21.17
C GLN A 258 -18.62 -9.77 -20.39
N VAL A 259 -17.55 -9.31 -21.07
CA VAL A 259 -16.52 -8.46 -20.42
C VAL A 259 -17.14 -7.16 -19.90
N ALA A 260 -17.96 -6.48 -20.71
CA ALA A 260 -18.60 -5.24 -20.30
C ALA A 260 -19.57 -5.46 -19.12
N ARG A 261 -20.38 -6.52 -19.16
CA ARG A 261 -21.31 -6.86 -18.07
C ARG A 261 -20.56 -7.19 -16.77
N PHE A 262 -19.52 -8.02 -16.84
CA PHE A 262 -18.67 -8.34 -15.70
C PHE A 262 -18.03 -7.08 -15.12
N ALA A 263 -17.45 -6.23 -15.97
CA ALA A 263 -16.84 -4.99 -15.56
C ALA A 263 -17.81 -4.04 -14.86
N GLN A 264 -19.04 -3.89 -15.41
CA GLN A 264 -20.09 -3.06 -14.79
C GLN A 264 -20.51 -3.58 -13.42
N GLN A 265 -20.73 -4.88 -13.30
CA GLN A 265 -21.08 -5.51 -12.03
C GLN A 265 -19.95 -5.34 -11.02
N TRP A 266 -18.73 -5.62 -11.42
CA TRP A 266 -17.54 -5.53 -10.58
C TRP A 266 -17.29 -4.10 -10.05
N VAL A 267 -17.48 -3.07 -10.88
CA VAL A 267 -17.38 -1.66 -10.45
C VAL A 267 -18.54 -1.29 -9.51
N ALA A 268 -19.77 -1.72 -9.80
CA ALA A 268 -20.94 -1.41 -8.97
C ALA A 268 -20.82 -2.00 -7.55
N GLU A 269 -20.31 -3.22 -7.40
CA GLU A 269 -20.10 -3.87 -6.10
C GLU A 269 -19.06 -3.18 -5.22
N ARG A 270 -18.19 -2.34 -5.81
CA ARG A 270 -17.12 -1.63 -5.11
C ARG A 270 -17.44 -0.17 -4.80
N SER A 271 -18.49 0.36 -5.40
CA SER A 271 -18.95 1.75 -5.18
C SER A 271 -19.93 1.87 -3.99
N ILE A 272 -20.17 0.77 -3.27
CA ILE A 272 -21.01 0.71 -2.06
C ILE A 272 -20.10 0.66 -0.82
#